data_470f7443692dd0560347a5773200ee69
#
_entry.id   470f7443692dd0560347a5773200ee69
#
_cell.length_a   1.000
_cell.length_b   1.000
_cell.length_c   1.000
_cell.angle_alpha   90.00
_cell.angle_beta   90.00
_cell.angle_gamma   90.00
#
_symmetry.space_group_name_H-M   'P 1'
#
loop_
_entity.id
_entity.type
_entity.pdbx_description
1 polymer ?
#
loop_
_entity_poly.entity_id
_entity_poly.type
_entity_poly.pdbx_seq_one_letter_code
_entity_poly.pdbx_strand_id
1 'polypeptide(L)'
;MHIEARSSRQPGGGGNIVVAAALTRVYVNCTQLRVQLALPMPRGSVLSRTPVTAAADLDSSTGATASMDFTKPRYTPMSRRRRIYEGKAKVLYEGPEPGTLIQHFKDDATAFNAKKHQVIEGKGVLNNRISEYVFQHLNDIGVPTHFIRRLNMREQLIREVEIIPLEVVVRNVAAGSLSQRLGIEEGTQLPRSIIEFYYKNDQLNDPMVSEEHITAFGWATPQEIDDVMSLAIRVNDFLSGLFLGVGIRLVDFKMETGRLWENDLMRIVVADEISPDSCRLWDIKSSEKLDKDRFRRDLGGLLEAYTEVAKRLGIMSEGERPQGTGPVLVKG
;
A
#
# COMPACT_ATOMS: atom_id res chain seq x y z
N MET A 1 -1.53 29.80 55.43
CA MET A 1 -2.57 29.30 56.33
C MET A 1 -2.40 27.81 56.42
N HIS A 2 -1.68 27.38 57.45
CA HIS A 2 -1.38 25.99 57.76
C HIS A 2 -2.61 25.33 58.39
N ILE A 3 -2.93 24.11 58.01
CA ILE A 3 -3.70 23.20 58.85
C ILE A 3 -3.04 21.82 58.79
N GLU A 4 -2.57 21.39 59.95
CA GLU A 4 -1.87 20.15 60.26
C GLU A 4 -2.83 18.95 60.26
N ALA A 5 -2.27 17.81 59.83
CA ALA A 5 -2.86 16.49 59.98
C ALA A 5 -2.75 15.98 61.44
N ARG A 6 -3.80 15.36 61.97
CA ARG A 6 -3.72 14.48 63.11
C ARG A 6 -4.17 13.07 62.77
N SER A 7 -3.25 12.15 63.01
CA SER A 7 -3.38 10.71 63.05
C SER A 7 -4.21 10.23 64.25
N SER A 8 -5.07 9.22 64.06
CA SER A 8 -5.47 8.31 65.15
C SER A 8 -5.65 6.88 64.61
N ARG A 9 -5.04 5.96 65.35
CA ARG A 9 -4.92 4.51 65.10
C ARG A 9 -6.21 3.77 65.50
N GLN A 10 -6.53 2.78 64.71
CA GLN A 10 -6.99 1.36 64.82
C GLN A 10 -7.77 0.90 66.09
N PRO A 11 -8.46 -0.31 66.12
CA PRO A 11 -8.35 -1.48 65.27
C PRO A 11 -9.68 -2.27 65.03
N GLY A 12 -9.60 -3.24 64.12
CA GLY A 12 -10.29 -4.55 64.28
C GLY A 12 -11.50 -4.82 63.39
N GLY A 13 -11.40 -5.85 62.57
CA GLY A 13 -12.58 -6.53 61.99
C GLY A 13 -12.34 -7.06 60.56
N GLY A 14 -11.98 -8.32 60.46
CA GLY A 14 -11.84 -9.02 59.18
C GLY A 14 -13.20 -9.19 58.45
N GLY A 15 -13.19 -8.99 57.18
CA GLY A 15 -14.31 -9.29 56.32
C GLY A 15 -13.77 -9.40 54.89
N ASN A 16 -13.59 -10.65 54.44
CA ASN A 16 -13.29 -10.95 53.03
C ASN A 16 -14.44 -10.50 52.16
N ILE A 17 -14.26 -9.45 51.37
CA ILE A 17 -15.16 -9.09 50.30
C ILE A 17 -14.64 -9.80 49.04
N VAL A 18 -15.29 -10.92 48.69
CA VAL A 18 -15.16 -11.57 47.37
C VAL A 18 -15.93 -10.72 46.40
N VAL A 19 -15.24 -9.96 45.56
CA VAL A 19 -15.88 -9.31 44.41
C VAL A 19 -16.00 -10.34 43.31
N ALA A 20 -17.20 -10.91 43.19
CA ALA A 20 -17.58 -11.75 42.05
C ALA A 20 -17.77 -10.87 40.83
N ALA A 21 -16.82 -10.90 39.91
CA ALA A 21 -16.98 -10.32 38.58
C ALA A 21 -17.97 -11.19 37.79
N ALA A 22 -19.18 -10.69 37.58
CA ALA A 22 -20.17 -11.30 36.71
C ALA A 22 -19.76 -11.05 35.25
N LEU A 23 -19.18 -12.05 34.61
CA LEU A 23 -18.97 -12.11 33.18
C LEU A 23 -20.31 -12.44 32.50
N THR A 24 -21.01 -11.42 32.02
CA THR A 24 -22.19 -11.62 31.17
C THR A 24 -21.68 -11.98 29.77
N ARG A 25 -21.65 -13.27 29.45
CA ARG A 25 -21.48 -13.76 28.09
C ARG A 25 -22.77 -13.53 27.34
N VAL A 26 -22.78 -12.56 26.41
CA VAL A 26 -23.83 -12.44 25.42
C VAL A 26 -23.51 -13.43 24.30
N TYR A 27 -24.18 -14.58 24.32
CA TYR A 27 -24.24 -15.48 23.16
C TYR A 27 -25.24 -14.92 22.16
N VAL A 28 -24.77 -14.36 21.05
CA VAL A 28 -25.62 -14.11 19.89
C VAL A 28 -25.71 -15.41 19.10
N ASN A 29 -26.85 -16.06 19.21
CA ASN A 29 -27.19 -17.27 18.47
C ASN A 29 -27.53 -16.88 17.02
N CYS A 30 -26.60 -17.10 16.08
CA CYS A 30 -26.82 -16.88 14.66
C CYS A 30 -27.36 -18.18 14.01
N THR A 31 -28.66 -18.40 14.16
CA THR A 31 -29.35 -19.44 13.39
C THR A 31 -30.68 -18.88 12.93
N GLN A 32 -30.90 -18.98 11.62
CA GLN A 32 -32.16 -18.78 10.87
C GLN A 32 -32.52 -17.32 10.49
N LEU A 33 -32.16 -16.97 9.27
CA LEU A 33 -33.07 -16.28 8.35
C LEU A 33 -32.74 -16.72 6.91
N ARG A 34 -33.36 -17.86 6.50
CA ARG A 34 -33.55 -18.16 5.09
C ARG A 34 -34.74 -17.34 4.62
N VAL A 35 -34.49 -16.29 3.86
CA VAL A 35 -35.56 -15.66 3.05
C VAL A 35 -35.44 -16.24 1.65
N GLN A 36 -36.38 -17.12 1.35
CA GLN A 36 -36.66 -17.65 0.01
C GLN A 36 -37.48 -16.60 -0.73
N LEU A 37 -36.86 -15.84 -1.65
CA LEU A 37 -37.56 -15.06 -2.66
C LEU A 37 -37.38 -15.76 -3.99
N ALA A 38 -38.35 -16.60 -4.34
CA ALA A 38 -38.53 -17.12 -5.68
C ALA A 38 -39.28 -16.07 -6.51
N LEU A 39 -38.62 -15.49 -7.51
CA LEU A 39 -39.32 -14.76 -8.57
C LEU A 39 -39.37 -15.64 -9.82
N PRO A 40 -40.54 -15.70 -10.51
CA PRO A 40 -40.70 -16.55 -11.67
C PRO A 40 -40.03 -16.00 -12.91
N MET A 41 -39.31 -16.87 -13.62
CA MET A 41 -38.79 -16.61 -14.96
C MET A 41 -39.92 -16.61 -15.99
N PRO A 42 -39.96 -15.67 -16.92
CA PRO A 42 -40.85 -15.79 -18.08
C PRO A 42 -40.26 -16.77 -19.11
N ARG A 43 -41.09 -17.71 -19.52
CA ARG A 43 -40.80 -18.67 -20.60
C ARG A 43 -40.99 -18.00 -21.98
N GLY A 44 -40.00 -18.17 -22.82
CA GLY A 44 -40.15 -18.54 -24.22
C GLY A 44 -40.60 -17.46 -25.21
N SER A 45 -39.69 -17.12 -26.11
CA SER A 45 -40.05 -16.99 -27.53
C SER A 45 -38.89 -17.44 -28.40
N VAL A 46 -39.13 -18.49 -29.13
CA VAL A 46 -38.30 -19.02 -30.23
C VAL A 46 -38.45 -18.07 -31.41
N LEU A 47 -37.34 -17.43 -31.85
CA LEU A 47 -37.30 -16.75 -33.12
C LEU A 47 -36.42 -17.53 -34.07
N SER A 48 -37.10 -17.90 -35.18
CA SER A 48 -36.67 -18.67 -36.32
C SER A 48 -35.47 -18.03 -37.05
N ARG A 49 -34.53 -18.90 -37.42
CA ARG A 49 -33.44 -18.59 -38.35
C ARG A 49 -34.01 -18.59 -39.78
N THR A 50 -33.89 -17.49 -40.49
CA THR A 50 -33.94 -17.46 -41.96
C THR A 50 -32.55 -17.20 -42.52
N PRO A 51 -32.07 -17.95 -43.51
CA PRO A 51 -30.80 -17.68 -44.17
C PRO A 51 -30.99 -16.59 -45.22
N VAL A 52 -30.16 -15.55 -45.16
CA VAL A 52 -30.05 -14.57 -46.25
C VAL A 52 -28.92 -15.02 -47.16
N THR A 53 -29.29 -15.46 -48.38
CA THR A 53 -28.39 -15.64 -49.50
C THR A 53 -28.17 -14.28 -50.15
N ALA A 54 -26.95 -13.76 -50.12
CA ALA A 54 -26.54 -12.63 -50.95
C ALA A 54 -25.67 -13.16 -52.09
N ALA A 55 -26.15 -12.95 -53.28
CA ALA A 55 -25.44 -13.21 -54.54
C ALA A 55 -24.32 -12.14 -54.73
N ALA A 56 -23.17 -12.60 -55.11
CA ALA A 56 -22.03 -11.75 -55.46
C ALA A 56 -22.12 -11.34 -56.93
N ASP A 57 -22.17 -10.05 -57.22
CA ASP A 57 -21.83 -9.53 -58.50
C ASP A 57 -20.32 -9.24 -58.57
N LEU A 58 -19.66 -9.93 -59.50
CA LEU A 58 -18.28 -9.71 -59.89
C LEU A 58 -18.26 -8.54 -60.92
N ASP A 59 -17.71 -7.41 -60.48
CA ASP A 59 -17.28 -6.40 -61.46
C ASP A 59 -15.74 -6.35 -61.47
N SER A 60 -15.23 -6.60 -62.69
CA SER A 60 -13.83 -6.68 -63.01
C SER A 60 -13.35 -5.33 -63.55
N SER A 61 -12.51 -4.59 -62.79
CA SER A 61 -11.59 -3.67 -63.44
C SER A 61 -10.44 -3.19 -62.51
N THR A 62 -9.28 -3.26 -63.10
CA THR A 62 -8.02 -2.53 -62.85
C THR A 62 -7.19 -2.93 -61.64
N GLY A 63 -6.12 -3.68 -61.99
CA GLY A 63 -4.99 -3.97 -61.12
C GLY A 63 -4.19 -2.72 -60.75
N ALA A 64 -3.99 -2.60 -59.45
CA ALA A 64 -2.86 -1.89 -58.89
C ALA A 64 -2.24 -2.81 -57.83
N THR A 65 -1.23 -3.55 -58.23
CA THR A 65 -0.38 -4.30 -57.30
C THR A 65 0.41 -3.33 -56.42
N ALA A 66 -0.15 -2.94 -55.31
CA ALA A 66 0.65 -2.32 -54.22
C ALA A 66 1.52 -3.39 -53.60
N SER A 67 2.79 -3.43 -53.96
CA SER A 67 3.79 -4.24 -53.26
C SER A 67 3.87 -3.75 -51.81
N MET A 68 3.34 -4.56 -50.89
CA MET A 68 3.59 -4.34 -49.48
C MET A 68 5.05 -4.68 -49.18
N ASP A 69 5.85 -3.64 -49.00
CA ASP A 69 7.23 -3.74 -48.55
C ASP A 69 7.25 -4.08 -47.05
N PHE A 70 7.44 -5.35 -46.73
CA PHE A 70 7.53 -5.88 -45.37
C PHE A 70 8.91 -5.69 -44.71
N THR A 71 9.82 -4.97 -45.36
CA THR A 71 11.24 -4.92 -44.89
C THR A 71 11.58 -3.80 -43.95
N LYS A 72 10.67 -2.93 -43.55
CA LYS A 72 10.94 -1.90 -42.55
C LYS A 72 9.97 -2.03 -41.39
N PRO A 73 10.44 -2.41 -40.19
CA PRO A 73 9.62 -2.25 -39.01
C PRO A 73 9.27 -0.77 -38.87
N ARG A 74 7.96 -0.43 -38.95
CA ARG A 74 7.48 0.92 -38.64
C ARG A 74 7.81 1.17 -37.16
N TYR A 75 8.95 1.77 -36.91
CA TYR A 75 9.27 2.34 -35.63
C TYR A 75 8.30 3.48 -35.36
N THR A 76 7.21 3.20 -34.71
CA THR A 76 6.36 4.25 -34.15
C THR A 76 7.21 4.88 -33.04
N PRO A 77 7.58 6.16 -33.12
CA PRO A 77 8.31 6.79 -32.02
C PRO A 77 7.44 6.61 -30.78
N MET A 78 8.01 6.05 -29.71
CA MET A 78 7.34 5.95 -28.41
C MET A 78 6.89 7.37 -28.07
N SER A 79 5.57 7.61 -28.15
CA SER A 79 5.00 8.89 -27.72
C SER A 79 5.48 9.14 -26.30
N ARG A 80 6.04 10.32 -26.04
CA ARG A 80 6.43 10.71 -24.69
C ARG A 80 5.19 10.54 -23.81
N ARG A 81 5.23 9.58 -22.87
CA ARG A 81 4.16 9.37 -21.89
C ARG A 81 3.89 10.68 -21.17
N ARG A 82 2.64 11.08 -21.06
CA ARG A 82 2.26 12.29 -20.34
C ARG A 82 2.53 12.09 -18.87
N ARG A 83 3.39 12.93 -18.28
CA ARG A 83 3.61 12.95 -16.85
C ARG A 83 2.43 13.60 -16.16
N ILE A 84 1.82 12.89 -15.21
CA ILE A 84 0.66 13.35 -14.44
C ILE A 84 1.13 14.03 -13.15
N TYR A 85 2.09 13.39 -12.45
CA TYR A 85 2.57 13.85 -11.15
C TYR A 85 4.03 13.44 -10.93
N GLU A 86 4.78 14.27 -10.21
CA GLU A 86 6.11 13.92 -9.73
C GLU A 86 6.24 14.22 -8.24
N GLY A 87 6.47 13.16 -7.45
CA GLY A 87 6.73 13.22 -6.01
C GLY A 87 8.22 13.06 -5.68
N LYS A 88 8.49 12.94 -4.38
CA LYS A 88 9.86 12.82 -3.84
C LYS A 88 10.59 11.55 -4.33
N ALA A 89 9.90 10.42 -4.40
CA ALA A 89 10.49 9.12 -4.74
C ALA A 89 9.88 8.46 -5.99
N LYS A 90 8.83 9.04 -6.58
CA LYS A 90 8.06 8.44 -7.68
C LYS A 90 7.62 9.48 -8.70
N VAL A 91 7.39 9.00 -9.92
CA VAL A 91 6.73 9.76 -11.00
C VAL A 91 5.54 8.95 -11.50
N LEU A 92 4.39 9.59 -11.68
CA LEU A 92 3.22 8.99 -12.28
C LEU A 92 3.06 9.48 -13.71
N TYR A 93 2.90 8.54 -14.62
CA TYR A 93 2.60 8.78 -16.02
C TYR A 93 1.24 8.21 -16.38
N GLU A 94 0.63 8.74 -17.41
CA GLU A 94 -0.59 8.19 -18.01
C GLU A 94 -0.36 6.74 -18.44
N GLY A 95 -1.29 5.87 -18.10
CA GLY A 95 -1.24 4.45 -18.43
C GLY A 95 -1.72 4.19 -19.87
N PRO A 96 -1.54 2.95 -20.36
CA PRO A 96 -1.95 2.57 -21.71
C PRO A 96 -3.47 2.46 -21.88
N GLU A 97 -4.21 2.30 -20.79
CA GLU A 97 -5.65 2.13 -20.76
C GLU A 97 -6.29 3.19 -19.87
N PRO A 98 -7.50 3.68 -20.17
CA PRO A 98 -8.23 4.59 -19.30
C PRO A 98 -8.34 4.05 -17.88
N GLY A 99 -8.18 4.89 -16.87
CA GLY A 99 -8.23 4.49 -15.46
C GLY A 99 -6.97 3.74 -14.99
N THR A 100 -5.88 3.78 -15.77
CA THR A 100 -4.59 3.23 -15.36
C THR A 100 -3.49 4.29 -15.36
N LEU A 101 -2.49 4.09 -14.49
CA LEU A 101 -1.28 4.90 -14.43
C LEU A 101 -0.05 4.01 -14.44
N ILE A 102 1.08 4.59 -14.86
CA ILE A 102 2.39 3.96 -14.72
C ILE A 102 3.13 4.68 -13.60
N GLN A 103 3.45 3.93 -12.55
CA GLN A 103 4.24 4.41 -11.42
C GLN A 103 5.71 4.06 -11.63
N HIS A 104 6.55 5.09 -11.76
CA HIS A 104 8.00 4.97 -11.89
C HIS A 104 8.68 5.25 -10.56
N PHE A 105 9.53 4.33 -10.09
CA PHE A 105 10.30 4.44 -8.85
C PHE A 105 11.66 5.09 -9.12
N LYS A 106 11.90 6.22 -8.46
CA LYS A 106 13.14 6.99 -8.53
C LYS A 106 14.20 6.44 -7.58
N ASP A 107 15.45 6.75 -7.87
CA ASP A 107 16.58 6.44 -6.97
C ASP A 107 16.77 7.49 -5.86
N ASP A 108 15.92 8.52 -5.85
CA ASP A 108 15.94 9.58 -4.86
C ASP A 108 15.60 9.04 -3.47
N ALA A 109 16.50 9.26 -2.51
CA ALA A 109 16.27 9.10 -1.08
C ALA A 109 16.12 10.49 -0.45
N THR A 110 14.99 10.74 0.20
CA THR A 110 14.70 12.01 0.86
C THR A 110 14.32 11.77 2.33
N ALA A 111 14.72 12.68 3.20
CA ALA A 111 14.32 12.69 4.60
C ALA A 111 14.05 14.12 5.09
N PHE A 112 13.31 14.24 6.22
CA PHE A 112 13.04 15.52 6.87
C PHE A 112 12.42 16.56 5.92
N ASN A 113 11.37 16.14 5.20
CA ASN A 113 10.69 16.96 4.21
C ASN A 113 11.63 17.50 3.12
N ALA A 114 12.40 16.60 2.50
CA ALA A 114 13.40 16.86 1.46
C ALA A 114 14.59 17.74 1.88
N LYS A 115 14.76 18.08 3.16
CA LYS A 115 15.97 18.77 3.66
C LYS A 115 17.23 17.94 3.49
N LYS A 116 17.09 16.61 3.48
CA LYS A 116 18.15 15.67 3.15
C LYS A 116 17.76 14.92 1.89
N HIS A 117 18.63 14.96 0.88
CA HIS A 117 18.39 14.31 -0.42
C HIS A 117 19.69 13.69 -0.93
N GLN A 118 19.58 12.49 -1.49
CA GLN A 118 20.67 11.80 -2.18
C GLN A 118 20.07 10.88 -3.24
N VAL A 119 20.73 10.74 -4.38
CA VAL A 119 20.40 9.73 -5.38
C VAL A 119 21.22 8.48 -5.06
N ILE A 120 20.52 7.35 -4.87
CA ILE A 120 21.13 6.04 -4.54
C ILE A 120 20.76 5.08 -5.65
N GLU A 121 21.67 4.86 -6.58
CA GLU A 121 21.46 4.03 -7.76
C GLU A 121 21.01 2.62 -7.37
N GLY A 122 19.92 2.14 -8.01
CA GLY A 122 19.33 0.84 -7.73
C GLY A 122 18.24 0.82 -6.64
N LYS A 123 18.11 1.89 -5.84
CA LYS A 123 17.08 1.97 -4.79
C LYS A 123 15.66 1.82 -5.37
N GLY A 124 15.35 2.53 -6.45
CA GLY A 124 14.05 2.46 -7.11
C GLY A 124 13.73 1.07 -7.66
N VAL A 125 14.75 0.33 -8.12
CA VAL A 125 14.60 -1.06 -8.56
C VAL A 125 14.17 -1.96 -7.40
N LEU A 126 14.83 -1.83 -6.25
CA LEU A 126 14.51 -2.62 -5.06
C LEU A 126 13.12 -2.30 -4.53
N ASN A 127 12.78 -1.02 -4.40
CA ASN A 127 11.45 -0.61 -3.96
C ASN A 127 10.35 -1.11 -4.90
N ASN A 128 10.55 -1.02 -6.21
CA ASN A 128 9.62 -1.54 -7.20
C ASN A 128 9.38 -3.05 -7.04
N ARG A 129 10.46 -3.84 -6.92
CA ARG A 129 10.37 -5.31 -6.81
C ARG A 129 9.77 -5.75 -5.48
N ILE A 130 10.14 -5.11 -4.36
CA ILE A 130 9.60 -5.43 -3.03
C ILE A 130 8.11 -5.03 -2.96
N SER A 131 7.76 -3.85 -3.47
CA SER A 131 6.37 -3.39 -3.49
C SER A 131 5.48 -4.28 -4.37
N GLU A 132 5.96 -4.71 -5.57
CA GLU A 132 5.28 -5.71 -6.40
C GLU A 132 5.01 -6.98 -5.60
N TYR A 133 6.05 -7.55 -4.99
CA TYR A 133 5.94 -8.80 -4.22
C TYR A 133 4.88 -8.69 -3.12
N VAL A 134 4.94 -7.61 -2.34
CA VAL A 134 3.98 -7.37 -1.25
C VAL A 134 2.56 -7.20 -1.79
N PHE A 135 2.36 -6.39 -2.82
CA PHE A 135 1.02 -6.13 -3.37
C PHE A 135 0.39 -7.35 -4.05
N GLN A 136 1.19 -8.19 -4.71
CA GLN A 136 0.69 -9.47 -5.25
C GLN A 136 0.13 -10.34 -4.14
N HIS A 137 0.90 -10.56 -3.08
CA HIS A 137 0.44 -11.40 -1.97
C HIS A 137 -0.72 -10.79 -1.17
N LEU A 138 -0.80 -9.46 -1.06
CA LEU A 138 -1.97 -8.79 -0.49
C LEU A 138 -3.22 -9.07 -1.32
N ASN A 139 -3.12 -8.98 -2.66
CA ASN A 139 -4.22 -9.32 -3.55
C ASN A 139 -4.62 -10.80 -3.43
N ASP A 140 -3.65 -11.71 -3.32
CA ASP A 140 -3.88 -13.15 -3.17
C ASP A 140 -4.68 -13.50 -1.91
N ILE A 141 -4.48 -12.76 -0.82
CA ILE A 141 -5.24 -12.91 0.44
C ILE A 141 -6.51 -12.05 0.49
N GLY A 142 -6.89 -11.43 -0.62
CA GLY A 142 -8.11 -10.63 -0.75
C GLY A 142 -8.06 -9.24 -0.10
N VAL A 143 -6.86 -8.67 0.12
CA VAL A 143 -6.68 -7.26 0.45
C VAL A 143 -6.60 -6.48 -0.87
N PRO A 144 -7.58 -5.63 -1.19
CA PRO A 144 -7.62 -4.92 -2.47
C PRO A 144 -6.50 -3.88 -2.54
N THR A 145 -5.79 -3.85 -3.68
CA THR A 145 -4.74 -2.87 -3.94
C THR A 145 -4.93 -2.20 -5.29
N HIS A 146 -4.27 -1.09 -5.52
CA HIS A 146 -4.24 -0.42 -6.82
C HIS A 146 -3.32 -1.14 -7.84
N PHE A 147 -2.46 -2.06 -7.38
CA PHE A 147 -1.46 -2.74 -8.19
C PHE A 147 -2.11 -3.67 -9.23
N ILE A 148 -1.62 -3.59 -10.48
CA ILE A 148 -2.02 -4.48 -11.56
C ILE A 148 -0.88 -5.46 -11.89
N ARG A 149 0.28 -4.92 -12.28
CA ARG A 149 1.48 -5.72 -12.60
C ARG A 149 2.74 -4.86 -12.73
N ARG A 150 3.89 -5.47 -12.60
CA ARG A 150 5.17 -4.83 -12.93
C ARG A 150 5.34 -4.77 -14.46
N LEU A 151 5.84 -3.64 -14.95
CA LEU A 151 6.17 -3.43 -16.36
C LEU A 151 7.64 -3.69 -16.66
N ASN A 152 8.52 -3.21 -15.78
CA ASN A 152 9.97 -3.38 -15.90
C ASN A 152 10.63 -3.22 -14.52
N MET A 153 11.95 -3.08 -14.47
CA MET A 153 12.70 -2.99 -13.21
C MET A 153 12.34 -1.79 -12.33
N ARG A 154 11.73 -0.72 -12.91
CA ARG A 154 11.43 0.52 -12.21
C ARG A 154 9.97 0.96 -12.28
N GLU A 155 9.13 0.23 -13.03
CA GLU A 155 7.78 0.69 -13.33
C GLU A 155 6.74 -0.39 -13.04
N GLN A 156 5.62 0.06 -12.48
CA GLN A 156 4.41 -0.72 -12.26
C GLN A 156 3.23 -0.10 -13.01
N LEU A 157 2.36 -0.93 -13.52
CA LEU A 157 1.02 -0.54 -13.95
C LEU A 157 0.10 -0.63 -12.74
N ILE A 158 -0.60 0.45 -12.47
CA ILE A 158 -1.51 0.58 -11.34
C ILE A 158 -2.87 1.11 -11.81
N ARG A 159 -3.93 0.86 -11.06
CA ARG A 159 -5.21 1.53 -11.23
C ARG A 159 -5.09 2.99 -10.79
N GLU A 160 -5.74 3.87 -11.54
CA GLU A 160 -5.94 5.24 -11.10
C GLU A 160 -6.95 5.25 -9.96
N VAL A 161 -6.61 5.88 -8.85
CA VAL A 161 -7.45 5.98 -7.65
C VAL A 161 -7.47 7.41 -7.14
N GLU A 162 -8.59 7.82 -6.58
CA GLU A 162 -8.68 9.08 -5.85
C GLU A 162 -8.05 8.89 -4.46
N ILE A 163 -6.84 9.41 -4.28
CA ILE A 163 -6.11 9.26 -3.02
C ILE A 163 -6.85 9.99 -1.89
N ILE A 164 -7.13 9.28 -0.81
CA ILE A 164 -7.56 9.89 0.44
C ILE A 164 -6.34 10.64 1.01
N PRO A 165 -6.44 11.94 1.35
CA PRO A 165 -5.29 12.76 1.70
C PRO A 165 -4.75 12.46 3.11
N LEU A 166 -4.60 11.18 3.42
CA LEU A 166 -4.13 10.65 4.70
C LEU A 166 -2.98 9.67 4.48
N GLU A 167 -1.96 9.79 5.31
CA GLU A 167 -1.01 8.72 5.57
C GLU A 167 -1.48 7.93 6.80
N VAL A 168 -1.56 6.63 6.66
CA VAL A 168 -1.97 5.69 7.73
C VAL A 168 -0.73 4.98 8.23
N VAL A 169 -0.38 5.17 9.50
CA VAL A 169 0.80 4.55 10.11
C VAL A 169 0.37 3.52 11.14
N VAL A 170 0.77 2.27 10.94
CA VAL A 170 0.54 1.19 11.91
C VAL A 170 1.84 0.90 12.64
N ARG A 171 1.79 0.92 13.97
CA ARG A 171 2.96 0.75 14.84
C ARG A 171 2.81 -0.47 15.73
N ASN A 172 3.84 -1.33 15.70
CA ASN A 172 3.94 -2.54 16.52
C ASN A 172 4.97 -2.38 17.63
N VAL A 173 6.00 -1.55 17.40
CA VAL A 173 7.09 -1.28 18.33
C VAL A 173 7.29 0.23 18.40
N ALA A 174 7.64 0.74 19.57
CA ALA A 174 7.92 2.17 19.73
C ALA A 174 9.19 2.54 18.96
N ALA A 175 9.06 3.48 18.01
CA ALA A 175 10.16 4.01 17.24
C ALA A 175 9.83 5.39 16.65
N GLY A 176 10.86 6.13 16.25
CA GLY A 176 10.72 7.39 15.55
C GLY A 176 9.87 8.41 16.29
N SER A 177 8.88 9.01 15.61
CA SER A 177 8.06 10.09 16.19
C SER A 177 7.19 9.63 17.37
N LEU A 178 6.77 8.37 17.43
CA LEU A 178 6.02 7.85 18.59
C LEU A 178 6.86 7.89 19.86
N SER A 179 8.10 7.35 19.79
CA SER A 179 9.03 7.38 20.93
C SER A 179 9.30 8.80 21.40
N GLN A 180 9.50 9.73 20.47
CA GLN A 180 9.76 11.14 20.80
C GLN A 180 8.55 11.83 21.45
N ARG A 181 7.35 11.62 20.90
CA ARG A 181 6.13 12.28 21.39
C ARG A 181 5.69 11.78 22.77
N LEU A 182 5.84 10.48 23.02
CA LEU A 182 5.34 9.86 24.25
C LEU A 182 6.44 9.57 25.27
N GLY A 183 7.71 9.85 24.96
CA GLY A 183 8.83 9.55 25.85
C GLY A 183 9.03 8.06 26.09
N ILE A 184 8.60 7.19 25.17
CA ILE A 184 8.76 5.74 25.25
C ILE A 184 10.10 5.36 24.65
N GLU A 185 10.84 4.47 25.31
CA GLU A 185 12.12 3.97 24.83
C GLU A 185 11.95 3.27 23.46
N GLU A 186 12.86 3.60 22.52
CA GLU A 186 12.85 2.97 21.19
C GLU A 186 13.11 1.46 21.33
N GLY A 187 12.30 0.67 20.63
CA GLY A 187 12.37 -0.79 20.70
C GLY A 187 11.39 -1.43 21.70
N THR A 188 10.70 -0.62 22.49
CA THR A 188 9.65 -1.12 23.40
C THR A 188 8.52 -1.73 22.59
N GLN A 189 8.19 -3.00 22.86
CA GLN A 189 7.04 -3.66 22.26
C GLN A 189 5.74 -3.01 22.73
N LEU A 190 4.89 -2.61 21.80
CA LEU A 190 3.60 -2.04 22.15
C LEU A 190 2.62 -3.15 22.60
N PRO A 191 1.74 -2.88 23.59
CA PRO A 191 0.74 -3.85 24.06
C PRO A 191 -0.22 -4.34 22.97
N ARG A 192 -0.44 -3.49 21.97
CA ARG A 192 -1.21 -3.77 20.74
C ARG A 192 -0.71 -2.85 19.64
N SER A 193 -1.01 -3.19 18.39
CA SER A 193 -0.76 -2.28 17.27
C SER A 193 -1.56 -0.98 17.43
N ILE A 194 -0.92 0.15 17.12
CA ILE A 194 -1.51 1.49 17.16
C ILE A 194 -1.64 1.95 15.70
N ILE A 195 -2.82 2.48 15.34
CA ILE A 195 -3.06 3.13 14.05
C ILE A 195 -3.10 4.63 14.28
N GLU A 196 -2.34 5.37 13.48
CA GLU A 196 -2.27 6.83 13.51
C GLU A 196 -2.55 7.38 12.13
N PHE A 197 -3.23 8.52 12.08
CA PHE A 197 -3.52 9.24 10.84
C PHE A 197 -2.71 10.52 10.77
N TYR A 198 -2.17 10.82 9.59
CA TYR A 198 -1.45 12.04 9.30
C TYR A 198 -2.05 12.68 8.06
N TYR A 199 -2.33 13.98 8.13
CA TYR A 199 -2.81 14.74 6.97
C TYR A 199 -1.66 14.94 5.98
N LYS A 200 -1.84 14.46 4.76
CA LYS A 200 -0.85 14.47 3.70
C LYS A 200 -0.65 15.89 3.14
N ASN A 201 0.22 16.65 3.77
CA ASN A 201 0.54 18.01 3.38
C ASN A 201 1.99 18.36 3.71
N ASP A 202 2.86 18.27 2.71
CA ASP A 202 4.30 18.54 2.85
C ASP A 202 4.61 19.92 3.45
N GLN A 203 3.81 20.94 3.16
CA GLN A 203 4.02 22.30 3.69
C GLN A 203 3.78 22.37 5.19
N LEU A 204 2.88 21.53 5.70
CA LEU A 204 2.57 21.41 7.12
C LEU A 204 3.39 20.33 7.84
N ASN A 205 4.32 19.64 7.14
CA ASN A 205 5.10 18.50 7.63
C ASN A 205 4.21 17.33 8.08
N ASP A 206 3.17 17.03 7.32
CA ASP A 206 2.25 15.91 7.51
C ASP A 206 1.79 15.79 8.97
N PRO A 207 0.97 16.74 9.48
CA PRO A 207 0.57 16.76 10.89
C PRO A 207 -0.31 15.57 11.25
N MET A 208 -0.13 15.04 12.46
CA MET A 208 -1.01 14.01 13.01
C MET A 208 -2.42 14.59 13.23
N VAL A 209 -3.44 13.83 12.85
CA VAL A 209 -4.85 14.22 12.93
C VAL A 209 -5.69 13.15 13.59
N SER A 210 -6.82 13.55 14.20
CA SER A 210 -7.81 12.62 14.73
C SER A 210 -8.92 12.35 13.71
N GLU A 211 -9.75 11.34 13.98
CA GLU A 211 -10.93 11.03 13.17
C GLU A 211 -11.91 12.20 13.10
N GLU A 212 -12.01 13.01 14.16
CA GLU A 212 -12.84 14.22 14.18
C GLU A 212 -12.33 15.25 13.17
N HIS A 213 -10.99 15.43 13.06
CA HIS A 213 -10.43 16.31 12.03
C HIS A 213 -10.77 15.79 10.63
N ILE A 214 -10.56 14.47 10.40
CA ILE A 214 -10.77 13.84 9.09
C ILE A 214 -12.22 14.04 8.63
N THR A 215 -13.17 13.77 9.50
CA THR A 215 -14.61 13.88 9.19
C THR A 215 -15.08 15.32 9.11
N ALA A 216 -14.64 16.20 10.02
CA ALA A 216 -15.02 17.60 10.03
C ALA A 216 -14.55 18.35 8.77
N PHE A 217 -13.38 18.01 8.23
CA PHE A 217 -12.86 18.60 7.00
C PHE A 217 -13.28 17.84 5.73
N GLY A 218 -14.03 16.75 5.88
CA GLY A 218 -14.56 15.98 4.74
C GLY A 218 -13.50 15.25 3.93
N TRP A 219 -12.35 14.91 4.53
CA TRP A 219 -11.30 14.15 3.85
C TRP A 219 -11.69 12.68 3.64
N ALA A 220 -12.39 12.11 4.63
CA ALA A 220 -13.04 10.81 4.56
C ALA A 220 -14.30 10.79 5.43
N THR A 221 -15.26 9.94 5.07
CA THR A 221 -16.44 9.64 5.87
C THR A 221 -16.09 8.69 7.02
N PRO A 222 -16.90 8.61 8.09
CA PRO A 222 -16.69 7.62 9.15
C PRO A 222 -16.58 6.18 8.63
N GLN A 223 -17.42 5.81 7.67
CA GLN A 223 -17.39 4.47 7.06
C GLN A 223 -16.08 4.20 6.32
N GLU A 224 -15.56 5.18 5.58
CA GLU A 224 -14.28 5.06 4.90
C GLU A 224 -13.13 4.94 5.90
N ILE A 225 -13.19 5.63 7.06
CA ILE A 225 -12.20 5.47 8.13
C ILE A 225 -12.23 4.04 8.69
N ASP A 226 -13.41 3.48 8.94
CA ASP A 226 -13.56 2.09 9.40
C ASP A 226 -12.98 1.09 8.37
N ASP A 227 -13.24 1.31 7.08
CA ASP A 227 -12.69 0.51 5.99
C ASP A 227 -11.17 0.61 5.91
N VAL A 228 -10.61 1.82 6.03
CA VAL A 228 -9.16 2.07 6.08
C VAL A 228 -8.52 1.39 7.27
N MET A 229 -9.11 1.49 8.46
CA MET A 229 -8.60 0.83 9.68
C MET A 229 -8.62 -0.69 9.54
N SER A 230 -9.69 -1.24 8.99
CA SER A 230 -9.82 -2.67 8.70
C SER A 230 -8.74 -3.15 7.72
N LEU A 231 -8.49 -2.41 6.65
CA LEU A 231 -7.41 -2.69 5.72
C LEU A 231 -6.05 -2.59 6.40
N ALA A 232 -5.80 -1.56 7.21
CA ALA A 232 -4.54 -1.34 7.92
C ALA A 232 -4.19 -2.49 8.86
N ILE A 233 -5.18 -3.04 9.59
CA ILE A 233 -5.00 -4.20 10.46
C ILE A 233 -4.65 -5.44 9.63
N ARG A 234 -5.40 -5.72 8.56
CA ARG A 234 -5.16 -6.89 7.69
C ARG A 234 -3.78 -6.82 7.02
N VAL A 235 -3.37 -5.65 6.56
CA VAL A 235 -2.03 -5.42 6.00
C VAL A 235 -0.97 -5.62 7.07
N ASN A 236 -1.19 -5.11 8.30
CA ASN A 236 -0.26 -5.28 9.42
C ASN A 236 -0.04 -6.75 9.78
N ASP A 237 -1.12 -7.53 9.88
CA ASP A 237 -1.05 -8.94 10.24
C ASP A 237 -0.29 -9.73 9.17
N PHE A 238 -0.59 -9.47 7.90
CA PHE A 238 0.12 -10.08 6.78
C PHE A 238 1.61 -9.72 6.79
N LEU A 239 1.96 -8.42 6.84
CA LEU A 239 3.35 -7.96 6.81
C LEU A 239 4.14 -8.46 8.02
N SER A 240 3.53 -8.47 9.21
CA SER A 240 4.16 -8.98 10.42
C SER A 240 4.53 -10.46 10.28
N GLY A 241 3.62 -11.28 9.75
CA GLY A 241 3.88 -12.69 9.46
C GLY A 241 4.93 -12.90 8.39
N LEU A 242 4.82 -12.17 7.27
CA LEU A 242 5.75 -12.22 6.15
C LEU A 242 7.18 -11.92 6.59
N PHE A 243 7.40 -10.80 7.25
CA PHE A 243 8.74 -10.36 7.66
C PHE A 243 9.29 -11.24 8.80
N LEU A 244 8.44 -11.65 9.76
CA LEU A 244 8.84 -12.57 10.82
C LEU A 244 9.37 -13.90 10.24
N GLY A 245 8.69 -14.42 9.22
CA GLY A 245 9.07 -15.66 8.54
C GLY A 245 10.47 -15.64 7.91
N VAL A 246 10.99 -14.44 7.62
CA VAL A 246 12.33 -14.24 7.03
C VAL A 246 13.32 -13.58 8.02
N GLY A 247 13.02 -13.62 9.32
CA GLY A 247 13.90 -13.11 10.36
C GLY A 247 13.99 -11.60 10.47
N ILE A 248 12.94 -10.89 10.02
CA ILE A 248 12.82 -9.43 10.09
C ILE A 248 11.64 -9.09 11.00
N ARG A 249 11.81 -8.07 11.87
CA ARG A 249 10.74 -7.50 12.68
C ARG A 249 10.14 -6.30 11.96
N LEU A 250 8.83 -6.32 11.73
CA LEU A 250 8.07 -5.15 11.32
C LEU A 250 7.83 -4.25 12.54
N VAL A 251 8.53 -3.13 12.61
CA VAL A 251 8.41 -2.14 13.69
C VAL A 251 7.19 -1.26 13.49
N ASP A 252 7.10 -0.65 12.34
CA ASP A 252 5.94 0.10 11.86
C ASP A 252 5.96 0.16 10.31
N PHE A 253 4.85 0.58 9.74
CA PHE A 253 4.78 0.93 8.33
C PHE A 253 3.77 2.04 8.10
N LYS A 254 3.98 2.75 7.00
CA LYS A 254 3.06 3.74 6.44
C LYS A 254 2.41 3.15 5.19
N MET A 255 1.11 3.33 5.05
CA MET A 255 0.37 3.07 3.83
C MET A 255 -0.50 4.26 3.44
N GLU A 256 -0.85 4.33 2.17
CA GLU A 256 -1.86 5.25 1.65
C GLU A 256 -3.04 4.44 1.11
N THR A 257 -4.18 5.07 1.03
CA THR A 257 -5.40 4.46 0.51
C THR A 257 -6.05 5.37 -0.52
N GLY A 258 -6.82 4.79 -1.40
CA GLY A 258 -7.57 5.54 -2.40
C GLY A 258 -8.94 4.93 -2.69
N ARG A 259 -9.82 5.76 -3.22
CA ARG A 259 -11.13 5.36 -3.73
C ARG A 259 -10.96 4.85 -5.15
N LEU A 260 -11.28 3.59 -5.35
CA LEU A 260 -11.32 2.97 -6.68
C LEU A 260 -12.77 2.86 -7.11
N TRP A 261 -13.08 3.46 -8.24
CA TRP A 261 -14.38 3.38 -8.89
C TRP A 261 -14.36 2.33 -9.98
N GLU A 262 -15.19 1.31 -9.84
CA GLU A 262 -15.41 0.28 -10.85
C GLU A 262 -16.89 0.30 -11.22
N ASN A 263 -17.23 0.94 -12.33
CA ASN A 263 -18.59 1.32 -12.70
C ASN A 263 -19.22 2.21 -11.62
N ASP A 264 -20.36 1.79 -11.04
CA ASP A 264 -21.08 2.54 -10.01
C ASP A 264 -20.67 2.14 -8.57
N LEU A 265 -19.67 1.26 -8.43
CA LEU A 265 -19.20 0.79 -7.13
C LEU A 265 -17.89 1.46 -6.75
N MET A 266 -17.86 2.06 -5.58
CA MET A 266 -16.66 2.58 -4.95
C MET A 266 -16.16 1.60 -3.89
N ARG A 267 -14.86 1.37 -3.87
CA ARG A 267 -14.19 0.64 -2.78
C ARG A 267 -12.88 1.30 -2.40
N ILE A 268 -12.51 1.17 -1.14
CA ILE A 268 -11.22 1.61 -0.65
C ILE A 268 -10.19 0.53 -0.97
N VAL A 269 -9.04 0.95 -1.51
CA VAL A 269 -7.92 0.07 -1.84
C VAL A 269 -6.61 0.62 -1.27
N VAL A 270 -5.66 -0.27 -1.00
CA VAL A 270 -4.30 0.11 -0.63
C VAL A 270 -3.59 0.65 -1.87
N ALA A 271 -2.94 1.79 -1.72
CA ALA A 271 -2.26 2.51 -2.79
C ALA A 271 -0.80 2.83 -2.41
N ASP A 272 -0.15 3.64 -3.25
CA ASP A 272 1.23 4.09 -3.14
C ASP A 272 2.24 2.94 -3.23
N GLU A 273 2.99 2.65 -2.18
CA GLU A 273 3.96 1.54 -2.10
C GLU A 273 3.98 0.93 -0.70
N ILE A 274 4.39 -0.33 -0.62
CA ILE A 274 4.87 -0.94 0.62
C ILE A 274 6.27 -1.47 0.34
N SER A 275 7.27 -0.80 0.92
CA SER A 275 8.68 -1.03 0.66
C SER A 275 9.52 -0.63 1.88
N PRO A 276 10.83 -0.85 1.91
CA PRO A 276 11.68 -0.35 2.99
C PRO A 276 11.70 1.19 3.12
N ASP A 277 11.18 1.93 2.13
CA ASP A 277 10.97 3.39 2.25
C ASP A 277 9.77 3.74 3.13
N SER A 278 8.74 2.89 3.13
CA SER A 278 7.50 3.09 3.90
C SER A 278 7.41 2.22 5.17
N CYS A 279 8.33 1.27 5.38
CA CYS A 279 8.40 0.40 6.55
C CYS A 279 9.63 0.68 7.41
N ARG A 280 9.53 0.44 8.74
CA ARG A 280 10.68 0.19 9.60
C ARG A 280 10.84 -1.30 9.80
N LEU A 281 12.00 -1.79 9.38
CA LEU A 281 12.34 -3.21 9.34
C LEU A 281 13.63 -3.43 10.11
N TRP A 282 13.58 -4.23 11.18
CA TRP A 282 14.77 -4.54 11.96
C TRP A 282 15.09 -6.02 11.91
N ASP A 283 16.35 -6.34 11.77
CA ASP A 283 16.81 -7.72 11.92
C ASP A 283 16.49 -8.23 13.32
N ILE A 284 15.91 -9.42 13.43
CA ILE A 284 15.45 -9.97 14.72
C ILE A 284 16.62 -10.27 15.65
N LYS A 285 17.76 -10.70 15.09
CA LYS A 285 18.92 -11.14 15.88
C LYS A 285 19.83 -9.98 16.30
N SER A 286 20.13 -9.09 15.34
CA SER A 286 21.08 -8.00 15.56
C SER A 286 20.41 -6.67 15.92
N SER A 287 19.09 -6.53 15.69
CA SER A 287 18.35 -5.27 15.74
C SER A 287 18.86 -4.22 14.75
N GLU A 288 19.61 -4.64 13.75
CA GLU A 288 20.09 -3.78 12.68
C GLU A 288 18.91 -3.27 11.85
N LYS A 289 18.97 -2.00 11.46
CA LYS A 289 17.94 -1.35 10.66
C LYS A 289 18.13 -1.71 9.19
N LEU A 290 17.08 -2.29 8.60
CA LEU A 290 17.06 -2.72 7.19
C LEU A 290 16.15 -1.81 6.32
N ASP A 291 15.98 -0.58 6.75
CA ASP A 291 15.01 0.37 6.21
C ASP A 291 15.61 1.78 6.02
N LYS A 292 14.75 2.74 5.66
CA LYS A 292 15.12 4.13 5.40
C LYS A 292 15.72 4.87 6.61
N ASP A 293 15.61 4.35 7.82
CA ASP A 293 16.26 4.96 8.99
C ASP A 293 17.78 4.93 8.87
N ARG A 294 18.37 4.03 8.07
CA ARG A 294 19.81 4.09 7.73
C ARG A 294 20.18 5.42 7.08
N PHE A 295 19.32 5.89 6.16
CA PHE A 295 19.52 7.19 5.51
C PHE A 295 19.16 8.36 6.44
N ARG A 296 18.06 8.27 7.20
CA ARG A 296 17.64 9.32 8.13
C ARG A 296 18.70 9.59 9.20
N ARG A 297 19.37 8.53 9.69
CA ARG A 297 20.32 8.58 10.83
C ARG A 297 21.79 8.50 10.42
N ASP A 298 22.11 8.63 9.13
CA ASP A 298 23.49 8.58 8.60
C ASP A 298 24.23 7.28 8.95
N LEU A 299 23.54 6.14 8.99
CA LEU A 299 24.15 4.84 9.30
C LEU A 299 24.88 4.22 8.10
N GLY A 300 24.71 4.76 6.89
CA GLY A 300 25.26 4.21 5.66
C GLY A 300 24.60 2.89 5.23
N GLY A 301 25.04 2.31 4.12
CA GLY A 301 24.63 0.98 3.68
C GLY A 301 23.13 0.83 3.37
N LEU A 302 22.47 1.87 2.86
CA LEU A 302 21.01 1.79 2.57
C LEU A 302 20.70 0.77 1.49
N LEU A 303 21.48 0.77 0.39
CA LEU A 303 21.26 -0.13 -0.72
C LEU A 303 21.48 -1.59 -0.31
N GLU A 304 22.50 -1.83 0.49
CA GLU A 304 22.84 -3.15 1.05
C GLU A 304 21.69 -3.66 1.94
N ALA A 305 21.14 -2.81 2.79
CA ALA A 305 20.01 -3.14 3.65
C ALA A 305 18.75 -3.52 2.83
N TYR A 306 18.41 -2.74 1.79
CA TYR A 306 17.27 -3.05 0.92
C TYR A 306 17.51 -4.33 0.10
N THR A 307 18.76 -4.54 -0.33
CA THR A 307 19.16 -5.78 -1.00
C THR A 307 19.00 -6.98 -0.08
N GLU A 308 19.36 -6.85 1.18
CA GLU A 308 19.19 -7.91 2.19
C GLU A 308 17.71 -8.24 2.40
N VAL A 309 16.83 -7.24 2.50
CA VAL A 309 15.37 -7.46 2.56
C VAL A 309 14.89 -8.22 1.31
N ALA A 310 15.32 -7.79 0.11
CA ALA A 310 14.93 -8.44 -1.14
C ALA A 310 15.42 -9.89 -1.24
N LYS A 311 16.64 -10.18 -0.77
CA LYS A 311 17.19 -11.54 -0.72
C LYS A 311 16.41 -12.42 0.24
N ARG A 312 16.14 -11.96 1.45
CA ARG A 312 15.38 -12.72 2.45
C ARG A 312 13.96 -13.04 2.00
N LEU A 313 13.34 -12.12 1.26
CA LEU A 313 12.03 -12.35 0.63
C LEU A 313 12.09 -13.27 -0.60
N GLY A 314 13.28 -13.72 -1.03
CA GLY A 314 13.43 -14.54 -2.22
C GLY A 314 13.25 -13.81 -3.55
N ILE A 315 13.22 -12.46 -3.52
CA ILE A 315 13.03 -11.62 -4.69
C ILE A 315 14.32 -11.50 -5.52
N MET A 316 15.48 -11.60 -4.85
CA MET A 316 16.80 -11.52 -5.47
C MET A 316 17.64 -12.73 -5.11
N SER A 317 18.45 -13.19 -6.07
CA SER A 317 19.43 -14.26 -5.87
C SER A 317 20.73 -13.71 -5.26
N GLU A 318 21.53 -14.58 -4.66
CA GLU A 318 22.89 -14.21 -4.22
C GLU A 318 23.73 -13.77 -5.41
N GLY A 319 24.43 -12.63 -5.27
CA GLY A 319 25.26 -12.04 -6.33
C GLY A 319 24.50 -11.19 -7.36
N GLU A 320 23.17 -11.21 -7.38
CA GLU A 320 22.38 -10.30 -8.20
C GLU A 320 22.57 -8.86 -7.72
N ARG A 321 22.83 -7.94 -8.65
CA ARG A 321 22.87 -6.49 -8.34
C ARG A 321 21.59 -5.82 -8.80
N PRO A 322 21.07 -4.83 -8.08
CA PRO A 322 19.89 -4.08 -8.49
C PRO A 322 20.26 -3.09 -9.62
N GLN A 323 20.64 -3.63 -10.80
CA GLN A 323 20.93 -2.80 -11.97
C GLN A 323 19.63 -2.54 -12.74
N GLY A 324 19.24 -1.27 -12.79
CA GLY A 324 18.19 -0.82 -13.68
C GLY A 324 18.74 -0.70 -15.10
N THR A 325 18.45 -1.68 -15.95
CA THR A 325 18.53 -1.44 -17.39
C THR A 325 17.36 -0.54 -17.78
N GLY A 326 17.52 0.77 -17.58
CA GLY A 326 16.79 1.75 -18.35
C GLY A 326 17.17 1.58 -19.84
N PRO A 327 16.36 2.03 -20.80
CA PRO A 327 16.76 2.02 -22.20
C PRO A 327 18.08 2.80 -22.31
N VAL A 328 19.12 2.09 -22.72
CA VAL A 328 20.43 2.72 -23.03
C VAL A 328 20.14 3.64 -24.21
N LEU A 329 20.18 4.94 -23.97
CA LEU A 329 20.29 5.93 -25.04
C LEU A 329 21.67 5.71 -25.69
N VAL A 330 21.69 4.92 -26.76
CA VAL A 330 22.83 4.88 -27.67
C VAL A 330 22.91 6.28 -28.29
N LYS A 331 23.87 7.08 -27.79
CA LYS A 331 24.26 8.29 -28.49
C LYS A 331 24.89 7.85 -29.79
N GLY A 332 24.16 8.06 -30.93
CA GLY A 332 24.72 8.05 -32.26
C GLY A 332 25.46 9.36 -32.54
#